data_0ffe050067728d30b5cd0f0980a03975
#
_entry.id   0ffe050067728d30b5cd0f0980a03975
#
_cell.length_a   1.000
_cell.length_b   1.000
_cell.length_c   1.000
_cell.angle_alpha   90.00
_cell.angle_beta   90.00
_cell.angle_gamma   90.00
#
_symmetry.space_group_name_H-M   'P 1'
#
loop_
_entity.id
_entity.type
_entity.pdbx_description
1 polymer ?
#
loop_
_entity_poly.entity_id
_entity_poly.type
_entity_poly.pdbx_seq_one_letter_code
_entity_poly.pdbx_strand_id
1 'polypeptide(L)'
;MADAGSVICVLAGPSSSIAKVKPYTTGVVGRADIDYADQEPGKATLLKVIGNTFIINMVESLSEGHTLAELSGLGTDNLHKWIEVMFPGPYAAYSNRMLTGDYYKREEPLFGVDLARKDAGHALDIARNTGNAKMGALEVADNHLAAVKEHLGAKGDLPSIYGAVRQENGLKFENKD
;
A
#
# COMPACT_ATOMS: atom_id res chain seq x y z
N MET A 1 -4.82 -7.70 11.40
CA MET A 1 -3.37 -7.71 11.73
C MET A 1 -3.14 -7.45 13.22
N ALA A 2 -3.75 -6.44 13.83
CA ALA A 2 -3.58 -6.17 15.27
C ALA A 2 -4.06 -7.35 16.14
N ASP A 3 -5.27 -7.85 15.90
CA ASP A 3 -5.83 -9.01 16.63
C ASP A 3 -5.00 -10.30 16.48
N ALA A 4 -4.18 -10.37 15.45
CA ALA A 4 -3.27 -11.50 15.21
C ALA A 4 -1.83 -11.26 15.73
N GLY A 5 -1.58 -10.17 16.45
CA GLY A 5 -0.24 -9.82 16.94
C GLY A 5 0.80 -9.61 15.83
N SER A 6 0.37 -9.19 14.62
CA SER A 6 1.24 -9.18 13.43
C SER A 6 1.65 -7.76 12.97
N VAL A 7 1.34 -6.74 13.74
CA VAL A 7 1.75 -5.37 13.41
C VAL A 7 3.24 -5.15 13.70
N ILE A 8 3.81 -4.13 13.09
CA ILE A 8 5.12 -3.59 13.45
C ILE A 8 4.89 -2.38 14.33
N CYS A 9 5.41 -2.39 15.54
CA CYS A 9 5.31 -1.27 16.45
C CYS A 9 6.49 -0.31 16.23
N VAL A 10 6.21 0.98 16.09
CA VAL A 10 7.26 2.01 15.98
C VAL A 10 7.18 2.88 17.23
N LEU A 11 8.26 2.86 18.01
CA LEU A 11 8.32 3.49 19.31
C LEU A 11 9.28 4.69 19.24
N ALA A 12 8.79 5.89 19.49
CA ALA A 12 9.60 7.11 19.53
C ALA A 12 9.26 7.94 20.77
N GLY A 13 10.28 8.53 21.39
CA GLY A 13 10.15 9.34 22.60
C GLY A 13 11.17 8.96 23.68
N PRO A 14 11.00 9.44 24.93
CA PRO A 14 11.94 9.17 26.01
C PRO A 14 12.16 7.67 26.24
N SER A 15 13.41 7.23 26.34
CA SER A 15 13.79 5.82 26.55
C SER A 15 13.12 5.21 27.79
N SER A 16 12.93 6.00 28.85
CA SER A 16 12.23 5.57 30.07
C SER A 16 10.74 5.27 29.84
N SER A 17 10.09 5.94 28.89
CA SER A 17 8.71 5.68 28.50
C SER A 17 8.63 4.47 27.58
N ILE A 18 9.54 4.36 26.62
CA ILE A 18 9.63 3.22 25.71
C ILE A 18 9.85 1.92 26.49
N ALA A 19 10.76 1.92 27.48
CA ALA A 19 11.01 0.77 28.33
C ALA A 19 9.75 0.23 29.05
N LYS A 20 8.80 1.12 29.39
CA LYS A 20 7.53 0.72 30.02
C LYS A 20 6.54 0.08 29.03
N VAL A 21 6.59 0.48 27.77
CA VAL A 21 5.64 0.00 26.71
C VAL A 21 6.17 -1.25 26.03
N LYS A 22 7.49 -1.37 25.86
CA LYS A 22 8.16 -2.43 25.11
C LYS A 22 7.77 -3.86 25.51
N PRO A 23 7.51 -4.21 26.80
CA PRO A 23 7.02 -5.53 27.15
C PRO A 23 5.66 -5.93 26.57
N TYR A 24 4.89 -4.95 26.09
CA TYR A 24 3.56 -5.16 25.51
C TYR A 24 3.54 -5.13 23.98
N THR A 25 4.68 -4.93 23.34
CA THR A 25 4.76 -4.78 21.88
C THR A 25 5.15 -6.09 21.20
N THR A 26 6.43 -6.42 21.07
CA THR A 26 6.86 -7.65 20.38
C THR A 26 6.40 -8.90 21.12
N GLY A 27 5.70 -9.78 20.41
CA GLY A 27 5.16 -11.02 20.97
C GLY A 27 3.79 -10.87 21.66
N VAL A 28 3.25 -9.65 21.78
CA VAL A 28 1.92 -9.38 22.32
C VAL A 28 1.04 -8.76 21.25
N VAL A 29 1.20 -7.47 20.93
CA VAL A 29 0.40 -6.78 19.90
C VAL A 29 1.08 -6.77 18.54
N GLY A 30 2.39 -6.99 18.48
CA GLY A 30 3.18 -6.92 17.26
C GLY A 30 4.21 -8.05 17.12
N ARG A 31 4.68 -8.23 15.90
CA ARG A 31 5.73 -9.20 15.55
C ARG A 31 7.15 -8.61 15.62
N ALA A 32 7.26 -7.30 15.66
CA ALA A 32 8.54 -6.59 15.71
C ALA A 32 8.37 -5.17 16.22
N ASP A 33 9.44 -4.61 16.78
CA ASP A 33 9.56 -3.21 17.16
C ASP A 33 10.62 -2.52 16.31
N ILE A 34 10.36 -1.24 15.97
CA ILE A 34 11.36 -0.31 15.48
C ILE A 34 11.54 0.76 16.57
N ASP A 35 12.74 0.85 17.10
CA ASP A 35 13.04 1.63 18.30
C ASP A 35 13.73 2.95 17.92
N TYR A 36 13.05 4.06 18.22
CA TYR A 36 13.54 5.44 18.13
C TYR A 36 13.61 6.10 19.50
N ALA A 37 14.19 5.36 20.48
CA ALA A 37 14.40 5.89 21.83
C ALA A 37 15.18 7.21 21.80
N ASP A 38 14.75 8.14 22.64
CA ASP A 38 15.31 9.49 22.79
C ASP A 38 15.25 10.34 21.51
N GLN A 39 14.46 9.95 20.51
CA GLN A 39 14.14 10.76 19.36
C GLN A 39 12.75 11.41 19.50
N GLU A 40 12.52 12.47 18.70
CA GLU A 40 11.24 13.15 18.66
C GLU A 40 10.09 12.20 18.33
N PRO A 41 8.96 12.23 19.04
CA PRO A 41 7.81 11.33 18.82
C PRO A 41 7.30 11.33 17.37
N GLY A 42 7.40 12.45 16.67
CA GLY A 42 7.02 12.59 15.26
C GLY A 42 7.78 11.66 14.30
N LYS A 43 8.95 11.13 14.69
CA LYS A 43 9.73 10.19 13.87
C LYS A 43 8.97 8.88 13.59
N ALA A 44 8.21 8.38 14.54
CA ALA A 44 7.38 7.19 14.35
C ALA A 44 6.29 7.43 13.29
N THR A 45 5.61 8.56 13.35
CA THR A 45 4.59 8.94 12.36
C THR A 45 5.21 9.18 10.99
N LEU A 46 6.36 9.85 10.94
CA LEU A 46 7.09 10.10 9.69
C LEU A 46 7.49 8.79 9.01
N LEU A 47 8.04 7.83 9.76
CA LEU A 47 8.35 6.50 9.23
C LEU A 47 7.10 5.82 8.65
N LYS A 48 5.98 5.87 9.36
CA LYS A 48 4.72 5.27 8.89
C LYS A 48 4.26 5.88 7.57
N VAL A 49 4.28 7.21 7.44
CA VAL A 49 3.87 7.90 6.21
C VAL A 49 4.79 7.53 5.06
N ILE A 50 6.11 7.60 5.25
CA ILE A 50 7.08 7.20 4.22
C ILE A 50 6.92 5.70 3.88
N GLY A 51 6.76 4.84 4.88
CA GLY A 51 6.56 3.40 4.69
C GLY A 51 5.33 3.07 3.83
N ASN A 52 4.23 3.81 4.00
CA ASN A 52 3.03 3.59 3.20
C ASN A 52 3.22 3.95 1.71
N THR A 53 4.16 4.83 1.36
CA THR A 53 4.47 5.10 -0.05
C THR A 53 5.01 3.86 -0.76
N PHE A 54 5.76 2.99 -0.06
CA PHE A 54 6.23 1.72 -0.62
C PHE A 54 5.06 0.78 -0.95
N ILE A 55 4.04 0.73 -0.09
CA ILE A 55 2.86 -0.11 -0.35
C ILE A 55 2.06 0.44 -1.54
N ILE A 56 1.83 1.74 -1.60
CA ILE A 56 1.10 2.39 -2.70
C ILE A 56 1.85 2.18 -4.03
N ASN A 57 3.16 2.46 -4.07
CA ASN A 57 3.98 2.30 -5.28
C ASN A 57 4.11 0.82 -5.70
N MET A 58 4.17 -0.11 -4.74
CA MET A 58 4.14 -1.54 -5.02
C MET A 58 2.85 -1.94 -5.76
N VAL A 59 1.70 -1.45 -5.30
CA VAL A 59 0.41 -1.77 -5.91
C VAL A 59 0.31 -1.14 -7.31
N GLU A 60 0.83 0.07 -7.49
CA GLU A 60 0.95 0.71 -8.81
C GLU A 60 1.78 -0.16 -9.77
N SER A 61 2.99 -0.54 -9.37
CA SER A 61 3.89 -1.38 -10.18
C SER A 61 3.28 -2.75 -10.53
N LEU A 62 2.54 -3.37 -9.58
CA LEU A 62 1.81 -4.61 -9.84
C LEU A 62 0.69 -4.41 -10.87
N SER A 63 -0.01 -3.28 -10.79
CA SER A 63 -1.12 -2.94 -11.69
C SER A 63 -0.64 -2.76 -13.13
N GLU A 64 0.44 -2.00 -13.32
CA GLU A 64 1.10 -1.84 -14.63
C GLU A 64 1.61 -3.18 -15.16
N GLY A 65 2.30 -3.96 -14.32
CA GLY A 65 2.84 -5.26 -14.69
C GLY A 65 1.76 -6.26 -15.14
N HIS A 66 0.66 -6.36 -14.40
CA HIS A 66 -0.46 -7.24 -14.77
C HIS A 66 -1.16 -6.77 -16.04
N THR A 67 -1.35 -5.47 -16.22
CA THR A 67 -1.93 -4.91 -17.44
C THR A 67 -1.04 -5.21 -18.66
N LEU A 68 0.27 -5.04 -18.53
CA LEU A 68 1.23 -5.39 -19.58
C LEU A 68 1.24 -6.90 -19.86
N ALA A 69 1.18 -7.75 -18.83
CA ALA A 69 1.12 -9.21 -19.00
C ALA A 69 -0.13 -9.67 -19.78
N GLU A 70 -1.27 -9.00 -19.55
CA GLU A 70 -2.49 -9.26 -20.29
C GLU A 70 -2.35 -8.80 -21.76
N LEU A 71 -1.96 -7.57 -22.00
CA LEU A 71 -1.85 -6.99 -23.34
C LEU A 71 -0.79 -7.67 -24.22
N SER A 72 0.31 -8.14 -23.63
CA SER A 72 1.39 -8.83 -24.35
C SER A 72 1.09 -10.32 -24.64
N GLY A 73 0.01 -10.87 -24.07
CA GLY A 73 -0.30 -12.27 -24.18
C GLY A 73 0.54 -13.20 -23.29
N LEU A 74 1.38 -12.66 -22.39
CA LEU A 74 2.09 -13.46 -21.37
C LEU A 74 1.10 -14.15 -20.42
N GLY A 75 0.01 -13.46 -20.10
CA GLY A 75 -1.00 -13.89 -19.14
C GLY A 75 -0.67 -13.50 -17.70
N THR A 76 -1.69 -13.00 -17.01
CA THR A 76 -1.57 -12.51 -15.63
C THR A 76 -1.21 -13.60 -14.63
N ASP A 77 -1.70 -14.84 -14.83
CA ASP A 77 -1.39 -15.98 -13.98
C ASP A 77 0.10 -16.36 -14.03
N ASN A 78 0.74 -16.24 -15.20
CA ASN A 78 2.16 -16.54 -15.36
C ASN A 78 3.01 -15.48 -14.64
N LEU A 79 2.63 -14.19 -14.73
CA LEU A 79 3.29 -13.15 -13.97
C LEU A 79 3.10 -13.36 -12.47
N HIS A 80 1.90 -13.74 -12.03
CA HIS A 80 1.63 -14.01 -10.61
C HIS A 80 2.54 -15.10 -10.04
N LYS A 81 2.69 -16.25 -10.74
CA LYS A 81 3.60 -17.31 -10.33
C LYS A 81 5.04 -16.82 -10.16
N TRP A 82 5.49 -15.96 -11.06
CA TRP A 82 6.82 -15.36 -10.94
C TRP A 82 6.91 -14.45 -9.71
N ILE A 83 5.88 -13.63 -9.45
CA ILE A 83 5.80 -12.75 -8.27
C ILE A 83 5.83 -13.57 -6.97
N GLU A 84 5.11 -14.70 -6.90
CA GLU A 84 5.13 -15.58 -5.72
C GLU A 84 6.53 -16.09 -5.37
N VAL A 85 7.34 -16.39 -6.39
CA VAL A 85 8.71 -16.88 -6.21
C VAL A 85 9.68 -15.75 -5.85
N MET A 86 9.60 -14.62 -6.57
CA MET A 86 10.56 -13.53 -6.43
C MET A 86 10.25 -12.58 -5.28
N PHE A 87 8.96 -12.33 -5.02
CA PHE A 87 8.49 -11.33 -4.05
C PHE A 87 7.37 -11.90 -3.18
N PRO A 88 7.63 -12.92 -2.37
CA PRO A 88 6.61 -13.47 -1.48
C PRO A 88 6.11 -12.43 -0.46
N GLY A 89 4.93 -12.68 0.11
CA GLY A 89 4.32 -11.80 1.10
C GLY A 89 3.44 -10.72 0.46
N PRO A 90 3.64 -9.42 0.74
CA PRO A 90 2.72 -8.37 0.30
C PRO A 90 2.52 -8.30 -1.22
N TYR A 91 3.59 -8.42 -2.01
CA TYR A 91 3.49 -8.43 -3.48
C TYR A 91 2.58 -9.55 -3.99
N ALA A 92 2.82 -10.80 -3.56
CA ALA A 92 2.01 -11.94 -3.96
C ALA A 92 0.55 -11.78 -3.47
N ALA A 93 0.34 -11.28 -2.26
CA ALA A 93 -1.00 -11.08 -1.72
C ALA A 93 -1.81 -10.03 -2.52
N TYR A 94 -1.23 -8.88 -2.86
CA TYR A 94 -1.89 -7.88 -3.69
C TYR A 94 -2.09 -8.34 -5.13
N SER A 95 -1.09 -9.01 -5.71
CA SER A 95 -1.23 -9.64 -7.03
C SER A 95 -2.40 -10.62 -7.08
N ASN A 96 -2.55 -11.50 -6.09
CA ASN A 96 -3.69 -12.42 -6.00
C ASN A 96 -5.03 -11.67 -5.89
N ARG A 97 -5.10 -10.59 -5.12
CA ARG A 97 -6.32 -9.77 -5.01
C ARG A 97 -6.73 -9.13 -6.34
N MET A 98 -5.76 -8.75 -7.17
CA MET A 98 -6.01 -8.26 -8.52
C MET A 98 -6.56 -9.37 -9.42
N LEU A 99 -5.92 -10.53 -9.45
CA LEU A 99 -6.34 -11.66 -10.31
C LEU A 99 -7.73 -12.20 -9.96
N THR A 100 -8.05 -12.28 -8.68
CA THR A 100 -9.34 -12.81 -8.22
C THR A 100 -10.51 -11.84 -8.40
N GLY A 101 -10.23 -10.57 -8.71
CA GLY A 101 -11.24 -9.51 -8.76
C GLY A 101 -11.67 -8.99 -7.39
N ASP A 102 -10.93 -9.35 -6.33
CA ASP A 102 -11.20 -8.86 -4.97
C ASP A 102 -11.18 -7.32 -4.90
N TYR A 103 -10.40 -6.67 -5.75
CA TYR A 103 -10.22 -5.23 -5.81
C TYR A 103 -11.50 -4.42 -6.17
N TYR A 104 -12.53 -5.04 -6.74
CA TYR A 104 -13.80 -4.40 -7.06
C TYR A 104 -15.03 -5.11 -6.48
N LYS A 105 -14.88 -6.40 -6.07
CA LYS A 105 -15.98 -7.21 -5.54
C LYS A 105 -16.20 -7.02 -4.05
N ARG A 106 -15.20 -6.54 -3.34
CA ARG A 106 -15.23 -6.39 -1.88
C ARG A 106 -16.12 -5.22 -1.48
N GLU A 107 -17.05 -5.47 -0.56
CA GLU A 107 -17.90 -4.40 -0.02
C GLU A 107 -17.17 -3.48 0.95
N GLU A 108 -16.32 -4.06 1.79
CA GLU A 108 -15.51 -3.36 2.80
C GLU A 108 -14.04 -3.33 2.36
N PRO A 109 -13.46 -2.18 1.99
CA PRO A 109 -12.06 -2.10 1.60
C PRO A 109 -11.13 -2.44 2.76
N LEU A 110 -10.01 -3.13 2.49
CA LEU A 110 -8.97 -3.38 3.50
C LEU A 110 -8.05 -2.16 3.70
N PHE A 111 -7.81 -1.41 2.64
CA PHE A 111 -7.13 -0.13 2.68
C PHE A 111 -7.87 0.84 1.74
N GLY A 112 -8.92 1.46 2.28
CA GLY A 112 -9.83 2.30 1.50
C GLY A 112 -9.13 3.44 0.77
N VAL A 113 -9.65 3.75 -0.43
CA VAL A 113 -9.09 4.74 -1.35
C VAL A 113 -8.87 6.11 -0.69
N ASP A 114 -9.80 6.57 0.15
CA ASP A 114 -9.68 7.87 0.83
C ASP A 114 -8.50 7.88 1.82
N LEU A 115 -8.24 6.76 2.51
CA LEU A 115 -7.12 6.63 3.43
C LEU A 115 -5.79 6.51 2.68
N ALA A 116 -5.78 5.81 1.54
CA ALA A 116 -4.60 5.71 0.69
C ALA A 116 -4.21 7.09 0.12
N ARG A 117 -5.19 7.84 -0.41
CA ARG A 117 -4.98 9.19 -0.93
C ARG A 117 -4.54 10.18 0.17
N LYS A 118 -5.12 10.08 1.36
CA LYS A 118 -4.69 10.86 2.51
C LYS A 118 -3.21 10.59 2.83
N ASP A 119 -2.79 9.33 2.86
CA ASP A 119 -1.40 8.97 3.16
C ASP A 119 -0.45 9.41 2.02
N ALA A 120 -0.84 9.27 0.76
CA ALA A 120 -0.11 9.82 -0.39
C ALA A 120 0.04 11.34 -0.28
N GLY A 121 -1.05 12.06 0.01
CA GLY A 121 -1.05 13.50 0.21
C GLY A 121 -0.09 13.96 1.31
N HIS A 122 -0.09 13.28 2.46
CA HIS A 122 0.85 13.57 3.54
C HIS A 122 2.31 13.38 3.11
N ALA A 123 2.62 12.31 2.36
CA ALA A 123 3.98 12.08 1.87
C ALA A 123 4.41 13.15 0.86
N LEU A 124 3.52 13.55 -0.06
CA LEU A 124 3.76 14.62 -1.02
C LEU A 124 3.94 16.00 -0.33
N ASP A 125 3.18 16.27 0.73
CA ASP A 125 3.35 17.48 1.55
C ASP A 125 4.70 17.49 2.26
N ILE A 126 5.10 16.37 2.86
CA ILE A 126 6.42 16.23 3.47
C ILE A 126 7.51 16.46 2.42
N ALA A 127 7.40 15.85 1.25
CA ALA A 127 8.37 16.01 0.16
C ALA A 127 8.51 17.47 -0.27
N ARG A 128 7.40 18.19 -0.43
CA ARG A 128 7.41 19.64 -0.75
C ARG A 128 8.09 20.47 0.31
N ASN A 129 7.86 20.16 1.59
CA ASN A 129 8.37 20.93 2.73
C ASN A 129 9.80 20.55 3.16
N THR A 130 10.35 19.45 2.64
CA THR A 130 11.71 18.96 2.98
C THR A 130 12.62 18.90 1.75
N GLY A 131 12.88 20.07 1.15
CA GLY A 131 13.79 20.18 0.01
C GLY A 131 13.18 19.86 -1.35
N ASN A 132 11.85 19.79 -1.45
CA ASN A 132 11.10 19.56 -2.69
C ASN A 132 11.51 18.25 -3.39
N ALA A 133 11.59 17.16 -2.62
CA ALA A 133 11.87 15.84 -3.14
C ALA A 133 10.82 15.42 -4.18
N LYS A 134 11.25 14.80 -5.28
CA LYS A 134 10.34 14.35 -6.34
C LYS A 134 9.85 12.95 -6.04
N MET A 135 8.54 12.77 -6.05
CA MET A 135 7.85 11.52 -5.72
C MET A 135 7.03 11.02 -6.92
N GLY A 136 7.64 10.96 -8.12
CA GLY A 136 6.93 10.72 -9.38
C GLY A 136 6.07 9.46 -9.38
N ALA A 137 6.55 8.33 -8.85
CA ALA A 137 5.75 7.11 -8.76
C ALA A 137 4.52 7.28 -7.85
N LEU A 138 4.65 8.05 -6.75
CA LEU A 138 3.55 8.31 -5.85
C LEU A 138 2.50 9.26 -6.47
N GLU A 139 2.97 10.24 -7.27
CA GLU A 139 2.08 11.17 -8.00
C GLU A 139 1.23 10.41 -9.03
N VAL A 140 1.81 9.46 -9.76
CA VAL A 140 1.08 8.58 -10.69
C VAL A 140 0.07 7.73 -9.94
N ALA A 141 0.49 7.07 -8.87
CA ALA A 141 -0.40 6.22 -8.06
C ALA A 141 -1.56 7.01 -7.43
N ASP A 142 -1.35 8.26 -6.97
CA ASP A 142 -2.45 9.09 -6.44
C ASP A 142 -3.43 9.52 -7.54
N ASN A 143 -2.97 9.74 -8.77
CA ASN A 143 -3.86 10.00 -9.91
C ASN A 143 -4.75 8.78 -10.20
N HIS A 144 -4.20 7.56 -10.19
CA HIS A 144 -5.01 6.35 -10.34
C HIS A 144 -5.95 6.12 -9.15
N LEU A 145 -5.52 6.43 -7.92
CA LEU A 145 -6.42 6.40 -6.76
C LEU A 145 -7.56 7.43 -6.89
N ALA A 146 -7.33 8.59 -7.52
CA ALA A 146 -8.39 9.53 -7.81
C ALA A 146 -9.42 8.94 -8.79
N ALA A 147 -8.96 8.27 -9.84
CA ALA A 147 -9.84 7.55 -10.78
C ALA A 147 -10.61 6.41 -10.10
N VAL A 148 -9.96 5.65 -9.20
CA VAL A 148 -10.64 4.65 -8.36
C VAL A 148 -11.74 5.27 -7.53
N LYS A 149 -11.48 6.42 -6.89
CA LYS A 149 -12.49 7.13 -6.08
C LYS A 149 -13.68 7.58 -6.93
N GLU A 150 -13.43 8.02 -8.14
CA GLU A 150 -14.48 8.42 -9.08
C GLU A 150 -15.34 7.21 -9.52
N HIS A 151 -14.70 6.05 -9.78
CA HIS A 151 -15.37 4.85 -10.28
C HIS A 151 -16.14 4.08 -9.19
N LEU A 152 -15.52 3.84 -8.02
CA LEU A 152 -16.04 2.99 -6.94
C LEU A 152 -16.57 3.76 -5.71
N GLY A 153 -16.32 5.07 -5.64
CA GLY A 153 -16.67 5.86 -4.47
C GLY A 153 -15.94 5.41 -3.21
N ALA A 154 -16.66 5.32 -2.10
CA ALA A 154 -16.09 4.92 -0.81
C ALA A 154 -15.71 3.43 -0.72
N LYS A 155 -16.21 2.59 -1.63
CA LYS A 155 -15.86 1.16 -1.72
C LYS A 155 -14.51 0.91 -2.36
N GLY A 156 -13.89 1.91 -2.99
CA GLY A 156 -12.57 1.80 -3.60
C GLY A 156 -11.53 1.33 -2.59
N ASP A 157 -10.73 0.34 -2.97
CA ASP A 157 -9.63 -0.20 -2.18
C ASP A 157 -8.29 0.07 -2.90
N LEU A 158 -7.19 0.04 -2.19
CA LEU A 158 -5.87 0.30 -2.78
C LEU A 158 -5.58 -0.55 -4.04
N PRO A 159 -5.81 -1.88 -4.08
CA PRO A 159 -5.58 -2.68 -5.28
C PRO A 159 -6.53 -2.35 -6.44
N SER A 160 -7.55 -1.50 -6.23
CA SER A 160 -8.42 -1.02 -7.33
C SER A 160 -7.66 -0.09 -8.31
N ILE A 161 -6.45 0.36 -7.97
CA ILE A 161 -5.50 0.97 -8.91
C ILE A 161 -5.39 0.12 -10.19
N TYR A 162 -5.39 -1.22 -10.05
CA TYR A 162 -5.34 -2.12 -11.20
C TYR A 162 -6.48 -1.86 -12.20
N GLY A 163 -7.70 -1.63 -11.71
CA GLY A 163 -8.83 -1.27 -12.56
C GLY A 163 -8.63 0.07 -13.28
N ALA A 164 -8.08 1.07 -12.59
CA ALA A 164 -7.79 2.38 -13.19
C ALA A 164 -6.70 2.28 -14.27
N VAL A 165 -5.60 1.57 -14.01
CA VAL A 165 -4.53 1.30 -14.99
C VAL A 165 -5.07 0.51 -16.20
N ARG A 166 -5.95 -0.47 -15.99
CA ARG A 166 -6.62 -1.19 -17.08
C ARG A 166 -7.42 -0.24 -17.97
N GLN A 167 -8.24 0.64 -17.37
CA GLN A 167 -9.05 1.61 -18.14
C GLN A 167 -8.19 2.59 -18.95
N GLU A 168 -7.10 3.09 -18.37
CA GLU A 168 -6.15 3.95 -19.08
C GLU A 168 -5.56 3.25 -20.32
N ASN A 169 -5.43 1.91 -20.27
CA ASN A 169 -4.93 1.09 -21.37
C ASN A 169 -6.02 0.46 -22.24
N GLY A 170 -7.26 0.98 -22.19
CA GLY A 170 -8.37 0.59 -23.06
C GLY A 170 -9.05 -0.73 -22.69
N LEU A 171 -8.78 -1.27 -21.50
CA LEU A 171 -9.44 -2.45 -20.96
C LEU A 171 -10.63 -2.05 -20.05
N LYS A 172 -11.51 -3.00 -19.73
CA LYS A 172 -12.53 -2.79 -18.70
C LYS A 172 -11.86 -2.63 -17.32
N PHE A 173 -12.50 -1.87 -16.43
CA PHE A 173 -12.04 -1.75 -15.03
C PHE A 173 -11.97 -3.13 -14.36
N GLU A 174 -13.04 -3.91 -14.48
CA GLU A 174 -13.13 -5.27 -13.97
C GLU A 174 -12.36 -6.24 -14.87
N ASN A 175 -11.56 -7.11 -14.28
CA ASN A 175 -10.76 -8.10 -15.02
C ASN A 175 -11.50 -9.42 -15.28
N LYS A 176 -12.71 -9.58 -14.76
CA LYS A 176 -13.59 -10.75 -14.98
C LYS A 176 -15.02 -10.25 -15.17
N ASP A 177 -15.76 -10.93 -16.06
CA ASP A 177 -17.19 -10.72 -16.26
C ASP A 177 -18.02 -11.26 -15.09
#